data_659fc87f9fe430054107f99bed0ef7af
#
_entry.id   659fc87f9fe430054107f99bed0ef7af
#
_cell.length_a   1.000
_cell.length_b   1.000
_cell.length_c   1.000
_cell.angle_alpha   90.00
_cell.angle_beta   90.00
_cell.angle_gamma   90.00
#
_symmetry.space_group_name_H-M   'P 1'
#
loop_
_entity.id
_entity.type
_entity.pdbx_description
1 polymer ?
#
loop_
_entity_poly.entity_id
_entity_poly.type
_entity_poly.pdbx_seq_one_letter_code
_entity_poly.pdbx_strand_id
1 'polypeptide(L)' 'MGQVKQAILEVEDFVSACVRDGRTLNQTIRDARESKLSSDNPYFIDEDLVENKYYQFKGGE' A
#
# COMPACT_ATOMS: atom_id res chain seq x y z
N MET A 1 9.78 4.14 17.48
CA MET A 1 10.46 3.03 16.84
C MET A 1 9.50 2.05 16.24
N GLY A 2 8.59 1.49 17.04
CA GLY A 2 7.62 0.58 16.50
C GLY A 2 6.68 1.23 15.51
N GLN A 3 6.56 2.54 15.57
CA GLN A 3 5.60 3.23 14.72
C GLN A 3 5.96 3.13 13.25
N VAL A 4 7.25 3.18 12.93
CA VAL A 4 7.67 3.09 11.54
C VAL A 4 7.32 1.72 10.96
N LYS A 5 7.59 0.67 11.72
CA LYS A 5 7.27 -0.68 11.27
C LYS A 5 5.79 -0.87 11.10
N GLN A 6 5.00 -0.35 12.04
CA GLN A 6 3.55 -0.48 11.94
C GLN A 6 3.02 0.26 10.72
N ALA A 7 3.58 1.42 10.43
CA ALA A 7 3.12 2.19 9.28
C ALA A 7 3.36 1.40 7.99
N ILE A 8 4.53 0.78 7.87
CA ILE A 8 4.83 -0.02 6.68
C ILE A 8 3.94 -1.25 6.62
N LEU A 9 3.70 -1.88 7.77
CA LEU A 9 2.83 -3.05 7.80
C LEU A 9 1.42 -2.70 7.37
N GLU A 10 0.93 -1.52 7.73
CA GLU A 10 -0.38 -1.08 7.29
C GLU A 10 -0.43 -0.95 5.77
N VAL A 11 0.64 -0.40 5.19
CA VAL A 11 0.71 -0.30 3.74
C VAL A 11 0.69 -1.70 3.13
N GLU A 12 1.45 -2.62 3.70
CA GLU A 12 1.50 -3.98 3.19
C GLU A 12 0.14 -4.65 3.25
N ASP A 13 -0.54 -4.51 4.38
CA ASP A 13 -1.87 -5.09 4.53
C ASP A 13 -2.83 -4.54 3.50
N PHE A 14 -2.81 -3.22 3.33
CA PHE A 14 -3.69 -2.57 2.39
C PHE A 14 -3.42 -3.04 0.96
N VAL A 15 -2.15 -3.04 0.57
CA VAL A 15 -1.79 -3.41 -0.79
C VAL A 15 -2.09 -4.89 -1.04
N SER A 16 -1.81 -5.75 -0.08
CA SER A 16 -2.09 -7.17 -0.27
C SER A 16 -3.58 -7.41 -0.45
N ALA A 17 -4.42 -6.67 0.26
CA ALA A 17 -5.86 -6.79 0.09
C ALA A 17 -6.26 -6.34 -1.32
N CYS A 18 -5.67 -5.28 -1.82
CA CYS A 18 -5.97 -4.81 -3.17
C CYS A 18 -5.56 -5.83 -4.21
N VAL A 19 -4.40 -6.47 -4.03
CA VAL A 19 -3.95 -7.49 -4.95
C VAL A 19 -4.92 -8.67 -4.95
N ARG A 20 -5.37 -9.07 -3.76
CA ARG A 20 -6.34 -10.16 -3.66
C ARG A 20 -7.64 -9.84 -4.38
N ASP A 21 -8.05 -8.58 -4.29
CA ASP A 21 -9.29 -8.15 -4.95
C ASP A 21 -9.14 -8.05 -6.46
N GLY A 22 -7.92 -8.16 -6.95
CA GLY A 22 -7.70 -8.03 -8.39
C GLY A 22 -7.65 -6.59 -8.85
N ARG A 23 -7.39 -5.65 -7.95
CA ARG A 23 -7.29 -4.24 -8.32
C ARG A 23 -6.01 -3.98 -9.08
N THR A 24 -6.07 -3.02 -10.00
CA THR A 24 -4.86 -2.64 -10.73
C THR A 24 -3.95 -1.81 -9.85
N LEU A 25 -2.71 -1.66 -10.31
CA LEU A 25 -1.76 -0.81 -9.59
C LEU A 25 -2.28 0.62 -9.47
N ASN A 26 -2.82 1.15 -10.56
CA ASN A 26 -3.34 2.51 -10.54
C ASN A 26 -4.46 2.66 -9.53
N GLN A 27 -5.35 1.68 -9.48
CA GLN A 27 -6.45 1.71 -8.51
C GLN A 27 -5.92 1.62 -7.09
N THR A 28 -4.91 0.78 -6.88
CA THR A 28 -4.33 0.62 -5.57
C THR A 28 -3.70 1.93 -5.10
N ILE A 29 -2.96 2.59 -5.98
CA ILE A 29 -2.32 3.86 -5.63
C ILE A 29 -3.38 4.92 -5.33
N ARG A 30 -4.41 4.99 -6.16
CA ARG A 30 -5.49 5.96 -5.96
C ARG A 30 -6.18 5.70 -4.62
N ASP A 31 -6.52 4.45 -4.36
CA ASP A 31 -7.19 4.10 -3.12
C ASP A 31 -6.33 4.45 -1.92
N ALA A 32 -5.03 4.21 -2.02
CA ALA A 32 -4.13 4.53 -0.92
C ALA A 32 -4.13 6.03 -0.64
N ARG A 33 -4.13 6.82 -1.69
CA ARG A 33 -4.12 8.27 -1.54
C ARG A 33 -5.42 8.78 -0.91
N GLU A 34 -6.54 8.18 -1.31
CA GLU A 34 -7.84 8.63 -0.85
C GLU A 34 -8.24 7.99 0.46
N SER A 35 -7.46 7.04 0.93
CA SER A 35 -7.76 6.32 2.15
C SER A 35 -7.57 7.23 3.36
N LYS A 36 -8.36 7.00 4.39
CA LYS A 36 -8.14 7.68 5.66
C LYS A 36 -6.78 7.36 6.22
N LEU A 37 -6.26 6.19 5.89
CA LEU A 37 -4.96 5.78 6.39
C LEU A 37 -3.86 6.70 5.88
N SER A 38 -4.04 7.31 4.72
CA SER A 38 -3.04 8.20 4.18
C SER A 38 -2.89 9.46 5.02
N SER A 39 -3.94 9.85 5.73
CA SER A 39 -3.88 11.01 6.61
C SER A 39 -2.98 10.75 7.80
N ASP A 40 -3.03 9.55 8.34
CA ASP A 40 -2.26 9.19 9.52
C ASP A 40 -0.91 8.58 9.17
N ASN A 41 -0.80 8.03 7.97
CA ASN A 41 0.38 7.29 7.57
C ASN A 41 0.90 7.84 6.25
N PRO A 42 1.99 8.65 6.29
CA PRO A 42 2.52 9.25 5.07
C PRO A 42 3.04 8.24 4.06
N TYR A 43 3.31 7.02 4.48
CA TYR A 43 3.79 6.01 3.55
C TYR A 43 2.73 5.62 2.52
N PHE A 44 1.46 5.84 2.83
CA PHE A 44 0.40 5.59 1.85
C PHE A 44 0.45 6.56 0.68
N ILE A 45 1.10 7.70 0.87
CA ILE A 45 1.23 8.69 -0.19
C ILE A 45 2.44 8.42 -1.06
N ASP A 46 3.36 7.59 -0.59
CA ASP A 46 4.57 7.25 -1.32
C ASP A 46 4.25 6.22 -2.39
N GLU A 47 4.08 6.71 -3.62
CA GLU A 47 3.70 5.83 -4.73
C GLU A 47 4.74 4.75 -4.98
N ASP A 48 6.02 5.09 -4.81
CA ASP A 48 7.07 4.10 -5.04
C ASP A 48 6.95 2.94 -4.06
N LEU A 49 6.68 3.25 -2.80
CA LEU A 49 6.53 2.19 -1.81
C LEU A 49 5.30 1.33 -2.11
N VAL A 50 4.19 1.99 -2.42
CA VAL A 50 2.96 1.27 -2.74
C VAL A 50 3.17 0.38 -3.96
N GLU A 51 3.82 0.90 -4.98
CA GLU A 51 4.09 0.15 -6.19
C GLU A 51 4.97 -1.06 -5.90
N ASN A 52 6.03 -0.87 -5.12
CA ASN A 52 6.92 -1.97 -4.77
C ASN A 52 6.16 -3.07 -4.05
N LYS A 53 5.32 -2.69 -3.10
CA LYS A 53 4.55 -3.69 -2.35
C LYS A 53 3.54 -4.38 -3.25
N TYR A 54 2.94 -3.63 -4.16
CA TYR A 54 1.97 -4.22 -5.08
C TYR A 54 2.61 -5.34 -5.89
N TYR A 55 3.76 -5.07 -6.49
CA TYR A 55 4.43 -6.10 -7.29
C TYR A 55 4.93 -7.25 -6.43
N GLN A 56 5.35 -6.94 -5.21
CA GLN A 56 5.82 -7.97 -4.30
C GLN A 56 4.70 -8.96 -4.00
N PHE A 57 3.51 -8.46 -3.73
CA PHE A 57 2.37 -9.33 -3.38
C PHE A 57 1.74 -9.96 -4.61
N LYS A 58 1.87 -9.33 -5.74
CA LYS A 58 1.30 -9.86 -6.97
C LYS A 58 2.11 -11.03 -7.51
N GLY A 59 3.24 -11.31 -6.93
CA GLY A 59 4.02 -12.44 -7.34
C GLY A 59 5.46 -12.10 -7.67
N GLY A 60 5.80 -10.83 -7.61
CA GLY A 60 7.17 -10.42 -7.83
C GLY A 60 7.68 -10.67 -9.24
N GLU A 61 6.78 -10.92 -10.14
CA GLU A 61 7.15 -11.17 -11.52
C GLU A 61 7.38 -9.93 -12.30
#